data_90431c9167994a0657559cd47e2f5720
#
_entry.id   90431c9167994a0657559cd47e2f5720
#
_cell.length_a   1.000
_cell.length_b   1.000
_cell.length_c   1.000
_cell.angle_alpha   90.00
_cell.angle_beta   90.00
_cell.angle_gamma   90.00
#
_symmetry.space_group_name_H-M   'P 1'
#
loop_
_entity.id
_entity.type
_entity.pdbx_description
1 polymer ?
#
loop_
_entity_poly.entity_id
_entity_poly.type
_entity_poly.pdbx_seq_one_letter_code
_entity_poly.pdbx_strand_id
1 'polypeptide(L)'
;MSTSEILNLNPQGVWKYFHELNQIPRPTGQMEEVTKFVMDFGKSLNLETRQDKTGNVLIKKPASKGYESGKTIIIQSHLDMVPQKNADVIHDFSRDPI
;
A
#
# COMPACT_ATOMS: atom_id res chain seq x y z
N MET A 1 -3.50 5.70 -19.48
CA MET A 1 -2.12 6.16 -19.13
C MET A 1 -1.24 4.93 -18.94
N SER A 2 -0.08 4.90 -19.58
CA SER A 2 0.85 3.80 -19.43
C SER A 2 1.60 3.85 -18.09
N THR A 3 2.17 2.73 -17.68
CA THR A 3 3.01 2.63 -16.47
C THR A 3 4.12 3.70 -16.44
N SER A 4 4.81 3.91 -17.57
CA SER A 4 5.90 4.90 -17.66
C SER A 4 5.39 6.32 -17.49
N GLU A 5 4.20 6.63 -17.96
CA GLU A 5 3.59 7.95 -17.79
C GLU A 5 3.25 8.22 -16.33
N ILE A 6 2.72 7.22 -15.61
CA ILE A 6 2.42 7.35 -14.17
C ILE A 6 3.70 7.68 -13.40
N LEU A 7 4.80 6.99 -13.69
CA LEU A 7 6.06 7.17 -12.98
C LEU A 7 6.71 8.54 -13.25
N ASN A 8 6.27 9.25 -14.28
CA ASN A 8 6.76 10.59 -14.60
C ASN A 8 5.90 11.71 -13.97
N LEU A 9 4.81 11.36 -13.29
CA LEU A 9 3.96 12.35 -12.64
C LEU A 9 4.58 12.88 -11.34
N ASN A 10 4.21 14.09 -10.98
CA ASN A 10 4.66 14.72 -9.73
C ASN A 10 3.52 14.75 -8.69
N PRO A 11 3.82 14.55 -7.41
CA PRO A 11 5.14 14.22 -6.84
C PRO A 11 5.55 12.77 -7.17
N GLN A 12 6.77 12.58 -7.63
CA GLN A 12 7.23 11.25 -8.08
C GLN A 12 7.12 10.16 -7.01
N GLY A 13 7.40 10.50 -5.76
CA GLY A 13 7.32 9.53 -4.66
C GLY A 13 5.92 8.95 -4.48
N VAL A 14 4.89 9.78 -4.59
CA VAL A 14 3.49 9.33 -4.50
C VAL A 14 3.18 8.33 -5.62
N TRP A 15 3.50 8.69 -6.85
CA TRP A 15 3.17 7.87 -8.02
C TRP A 15 3.99 6.59 -8.08
N LYS A 16 5.23 6.64 -7.62
CA LYS A 16 6.08 5.46 -7.50
C LYS A 16 5.44 4.43 -6.57
N TYR A 17 5.08 4.83 -5.36
CA TYR A 17 4.50 3.90 -4.38
C TYR A 17 3.09 3.46 -4.77
N PHE A 18 2.31 4.33 -5.38
CA PHE A 18 1.02 3.97 -5.95
C PHE A 18 1.18 2.88 -7.01
N HIS A 19 2.14 3.03 -7.92
CA HIS A 19 2.43 2.03 -8.94
C HIS A 19 2.89 0.70 -8.33
N GLU A 20 3.82 0.74 -7.38
CA GLU A 20 4.31 -0.48 -6.72
C GLU A 20 3.18 -1.24 -6.04
N LEU A 21 2.29 -0.54 -5.34
CA LEU A 21 1.14 -1.14 -4.68
C LEU A 21 0.19 -1.78 -5.69
N ASN A 22 -0.03 -1.15 -6.83
CA ASN A 22 -0.93 -1.63 -7.87
C ASN A 22 -0.39 -2.84 -8.64
N GLN A 23 0.90 -3.14 -8.54
CA GLN A 23 1.46 -4.38 -9.09
C GLN A 23 1.02 -5.63 -8.33
N ILE A 24 0.48 -5.47 -7.13
CA ILE A 24 0.12 -6.58 -6.25
C ILE A 24 -1.38 -6.84 -6.35
N PRO A 25 -1.80 -7.99 -6.92
CA PRO A 25 -3.21 -8.40 -6.87
C PRO A 25 -3.66 -8.51 -5.42
N ARG A 26 -4.75 -7.82 -5.08
CA ARG A 26 -5.23 -7.73 -3.70
C ARG A 26 -6.74 -7.64 -3.61
N PRO A 27 -7.47 -8.56 -4.29
CA PRO A 27 -8.93 -8.59 -4.15
C PRO A 27 -9.29 -8.96 -2.72
N THR A 28 -10.44 -8.49 -2.25
CA THR A 28 -10.95 -8.83 -0.92
C THR A 28 -10.90 -10.33 -0.70
N GLY A 29 -10.27 -10.76 0.40
CA GLY A 29 -10.08 -12.17 0.72
C GLY A 29 -8.73 -12.76 0.29
N GLN A 30 -7.93 -12.06 -0.52
CA GLN A 30 -6.58 -12.47 -0.94
C GLN A 30 -5.56 -11.41 -0.51
N MET A 31 -5.31 -11.34 0.78
CA MET A 31 -4.59 -10.23 1.41
C MET A 31 -3.12 -10.55 1.74
N GLU A 32 -2.68 -11.79 1.55
CA GLU A 32 -1.36 -12.22 2.02
C GLU A 32 -0.22 -11.45 1.37
N GLU A 33 -0.26 -11.28 0.04
CA GLU A 33 0.83 -10.62 -0.69
C GLU A 33 0.92 -9.13 -0.36
N VAL A 34 -0.21 -8.42 -0.36
CA VAL A 34 -0.20 -6.99 -0.05
C VAL A 34 0.15 -6.74 1.41
N THR A 35 -0.29 -7.59 2.32
CA THR A 35 0.07 -7.51 3.74
C THR A 35 1.58 -7.69 3.91
N LYS A 36 2.16 -8.69 3.26
CA LYS A 36 3.61 -8.89 3.26
C LYS A 36 4.35 -7.69 2.70
N PHE A 37 3.86 -7.14 1.58
CA PHE A 37 4.45 -5.96 0.97
C PHE A 37 4.51 -4.78 1.95
N VAL A 38 3.41 -4.50 2.64
CA VAL A 38 3.34 -3.40 3.61
C VAL A 38 4.22 -3.66 4.83
N MET A 39 4.26 -4.90 5.33
CA MET A 39 5.16 -5.29 6.41
C MET A 39 6.63 -5.10 6.02
N ASP A 40 7.01 -5.59 4.85
CA ASP A 40 8.38 -5.45 4.34
C ASP A 40 8.75 -3.99 4.11
N PHE A 41 7.80 -3.18 3.64
CA PHE A 41 8.00 -1.75 3.46
C PHE A 41 8.36 -1.05 4.78
N GLY A 42 7.58 -1.26 5.82
CA GLY A 42 7.85 -0.70 7.14
C GLY A 42 9.22 -1.12 7.67
N LYS A 43 9.54 -2.40 7.55
CA LYS A 43 10.83 -2.94 7.98
C LYS A 43 12.00 -2.38 7.17
N SER A 44 11.84 -2.19 5.88
CA SER A 44 12.89 -1.64 5.00
C SER A 44 13.28 -0.21 5.38
N LEU A 45 12.37 0.52 6.01
CA LEU A 45 12.60 1.87 6.52
C LEU A 45 13.08 1.89 7.97
N ASN A 46 13.35 0.72 8.56
CA ASN A 46 13.70 0.56 9.98
C ASN A 46 12.63 1.14 10.92
N LEU A 47 11.37 1.07 10.53
CA LEU A 47 10.26 1.51 11.34
C LEU A 47 9.66 0.35 12.12
N GLU A 48 9.16 0.63 13.33
CA GLU A 48 8.40 -0.33 14.09
C GLU A 48 7.18 -0.77 13.27
N THR A 49 7.09 -2.05 12.96
CA THR A 49 6.06 -2.60 12.09
C THR A 49 5.42 -3.79 12.80
N ARG A 50 4.11 -3.76 12.97
CA ARG A 50 3.37 -4.80 13.69
C ARG A 50 2.18 -5.26 12.86
N GLN A 51 1.83 -6.52 13.03
CA GLN A 51 0.61 -7.10 12.47
C GLN A 51 -0.22 -7.68 13.61
N ASP A 52 -1.51 -7.39 13.63
CA ASP A 52 -2.40 -7.97 14.64
C ASP A 52 -2.93 -9.34 14.18
N LYS A 53 -3.75 -9.97 15.03
CA LYS A 53 -4.31 -11.31 14.77
C LYS A 53 -5.27 -11.32 13.58
N THR A 54 -5.87 -10.19 13.27
CA THR A 54 -6.81 -10.05 12.14
C THR A 54 -6.10 -9.80 10.82
N GLY A 55 -4.83 -9.42 10.87
CA GLY A 55 -4.03 -9.12 9.69
C GLY A 55 -3.81 -7.64 9.43
N ASN A 56 -4.33 -6.77 10.28
CA ASN A 56 -4.06 -5.33 10.16
C ASN A 56 -2.58 -5.04 10.38
N VAL A 57 -2.03 -4.11 9.60
CA VAL A 57 -0.63 -3.71 9.72
C VAL A 57 -0.55 -2.30 10.31
N LEU A 58 0.31 -2.13 11.29
CA LEU A 58 0.63 -0.84 11.89
C LEU A 58 2.11 -0.55 11.66
N ILE A 59 2.40 0.62 11.11
CA ILE A 59 3.76 1.14 10.97
C ILE A 59 3.86 2.42 11.78
N LYS A 60 4.80 2.46 12.72
CA LYS A 60 4.99 3.61 13.59
C LYS A 60 6.22 4.38 13.14
N LYS A 61 6.00 5.61 12.70
CA LYS A 61 7.08 6.54 12.39
C LYS A 61 7.30 7.46 13.57
N PRO A 62 8.51 7.51 14.15
CA PRO A 62 8.81 8.46 15.23
C PRO A 62 8.62 9.90 14.78
N ALA A 63 8.43 10.79 15.74
CA ALA A 63 8.38 12.23 15.48
C ALA A 63 9.67 12.69 14.79
N SER A 64 9.54 13.65 13.89
CA SER A 64 10.70 14.34 13.32
C SER A 64 11.39 15.17 14.41
N LYS A 65 12.69 15.40 14.24
CA LYS A 65 13.48 16.19 15.19
C LYS A 65 12.82 17.55 15.42
N GLY A 66 12.59 17.90 16.67
CA GLY A 66 11.95 19.15 17.09
C GLY A 66 10.44 19.05 17.26
N TYR A 67 9.83 17.91 16.92
CA TYR A 67 8.36 17.70 17.01
C TYR A 67 7.97 16.61 18.01
N GLU A 68 8.89 16.20 18.89
CA GLU A 68 8.69 15.08 19.81
C GLU A 68 7.55 15.32 20.81
N SER A 69 7.25 16.59 21.12
CA SER A 69 6.13 16.95 22.00
C SER A 69 4.80 17.11 21.28
N GLY A 70 4.78 16.93 19.97
CA GLY A 70 3.56 17.03 19.18
C GLY A 70 2.61 15.87 19.42
N LYS A 71 1.36 16.06 19.01
CA LYS A 71 0.34 15.01 19.10
C LYS A 71 0.61 13.91 18.09
N THR A 72 0.33 12.66 18.49
CA THR A 72 0.36 11.53 17.56
C THR A 72 -0.80 11.62 16.56
N ILE A 73 -0.49 11.40 15.30
CA ILE A 73 -1.48 11.36 14.22
C ILE A 73 -1.53 9.92 13.70
N ILE A 74 -2.75 9.43 13.48
CA ILE A 74 -2.97 8.12 12.87
C ILE A 74 -3.57 8.33 11.48
N ILE A 75 -2.91 7.77 10.45
CA ILE A 75 -3.42 7.74 9.08
C ILE A 75 -3.85 6.30 8.83
N GLN A 76 -5.06 6.10 8.34
CA GLN A 76 -5.63 4.77 8.16
C GLN A 76 -6.26 4.63 6.77
N SER A 77 -6.08 3.47 6.16
CA SER A 77 -6.81 3.07 4.96
C SER A 77 -6.90 1.55 4.89
N HIS A 78 -7.73 1.04 3.97
CA HIS A 78 -7.79 -0.40 3.71
C HIS A 78 -6.80 -0.79 2.61
N LEU A 79 -6.38 -2.05 2.60
CA LEU A 79 -5.40 -2.56 1.64
C LEU A 79 -6.03 -3.31 0.47
N ASP A 80 -7.21 -3.89 0.68
CA ASP A 80 -7.89 -4.66 -0.34
C ASP A 80 -8.56 -3.78 -1.39
N MET A 81 -8.83 -4.37 -2.54
CA MET A 81 -9.62 -3.76 -3.60
C MET A 81 -10.83 -4.62 -3.92
N VAL A 82 -11.98 -3.98 -4.10
CA VAL A 82 -13.20 -4.66 -4.55
C VAL A 82 -12.97 -5.20 -5.95
N PRO A 83 -13.16 -6.53 -6.18
CA PRO A 83 -12.92 -7.14 -7.48
C PRO A 83 -14.10 -6.89 -8.42
N GLN A 84 -14.21 -5.67 -8.93
CA GLN A 84 -15.25 -5.22 -9.83
C GLN A 84 -14.66 -4.72 -11.15
N LYS A 85 -15.31 -5.06 -12.24
CA LYS A 85 -14.94 -4.61 -13.58
C LYS A 85 -16.15 -4.55 -14.47
N ASN A 86 -16.06 -3.86 -15.60
CA ASN A 86 -17.06 -3.93 -16.63
C ASN A 86 -17.05 -5.32 -17.31
N ALA A 87 -18.19 -5.75 -17.81
CA ALA A 87 -18.36 -7.11 -18.37
C ALA A 87 -17.45 -7.38 -19.57
N ASP A 88 -17.11 -6.34 -20.33
CA ASP A 88 -16.27 -6.42 -21.53
C ASP A 88 -14.77 -6.36 -21.23
N VAL A 89 -14.37 -6.13 -19.97
CA VAL A 89 -12.97 -6.06 -19.57
C VAL A 89 -12.47 -7.44 -19.17
N ILE A 90 -11.33 -7.85 -19.73
CA ILE A 90 -10.66 -9.10 -19.37
C ILE A 90 -9.62 -8.75 -18.30
N HIS A 91 -9.81 -9.26 -17.08
CA HIS A 91 -8.92 -9.03 -15.96
C HIS A 91 -9.06 -10.15 -14.93
N ASP A 92 -7.96 -10.76 -14.54
CA ASP A 92 -7.92 -11.77 -13.49
C ASP A 92 -7.49 -11.10 -12.17
N PHE A 93 -8.44 -10.88 -11.28
CA PHE A 93 -8.20 -10.17 -10.02
C PHE A 93 -7.20 -10.87 -9.10
N SER A 94 -6.96 -12.17 -9.28
CA SER A 94 -6.01 -12.92 -8.46
C SER A 94 -4.57 -12.87 -8.98
N ARG A 95 -4.35 -12.40 -10.21
CA ARG A 95 -3.04 -12.45 -10.85
C ARG A 95 -2.63 -11.18 -11.58
N ASP A 96 -3.59 -10.45 -12.14
CA ASP A 96 -3.26 -9.29 -12.97
C ASP A 96 -3.06 -8.03 -12.13
N PRO A 97 -2.02 -7.24 -12.40
CA PRO A 97 -1.86 -5.93 -11.79
C PRO A 97 -2.88 -4.94 -12.34
N ILE A 98 -3.09 -3.87 -11.61
CA ILE A 98 -4.00 -2.79 -11.99
C ILE A 98 -3.25 -1.69 -12.74
#